data_f73d86bf91de1cd1d140a51413ce3235
#
_entry.id   f73d86bf91de1cd1d140a51413ce3235
#
_cell.length_a   1.000
_cell.length_b   1.000
_cell.length_c   1.000
_cell.angle_alpha   90.00
_cell.angle_beta   90.00
_cell.angle_gamma   90.00
#
_symmetry.space_group_name_H-M   'P 1'
#
loop_
_entity.id
_entity.type
_entity.pdbx_description
1 polymer ?
#
loop_
_entity_poly.entity_id
_entity_poly.type
_entity_poly.pdbx_seq_one_letter_code
_entity_poly.pdbx_strand_id
1 'polypeptide(L)'
;PYGRFIEVDGQIEVIDLIEKMRGKCSVFPDELRAPKMAVTADLFNFLNDMNNLTVDGNKLSPEEKKGILTIVSQKGNITLRQLAKELNVDEVDIKGYRIDKNQKAIFTEFKGYKKIKSILEKEGYSISLNDYEMLDRIIEILTNKKGIQERKDCLYHLEYKLSDSTVDTLANTTGITGYHSLSFKALNLLNKELFESEMNQMQLLHELKLFDKNRVSHKGKKNIESDPEAILSPVAKRAQNETFKVVNALRKKYGEFDSIVVEMARDKNSDEKKKRISNYQKNRENGSKEMDKFLNEKGY
;
A
#
# COMPACT_ATOMS: atom_id res chain seq x y z
N PRO A 1 -16.47 -16.73 16.52
CA PRO A 1 -15.77 -15.91 15.53
C PRO A 1 -16.10 -14.45 15.81
N TYR A 2 -15.17 -13.77 16.49
CA TYR A 2 -15.36 -12.39 16.88
C TYR A 2 -15.29 -11.49 15.64
N GLY A 3 -16.36 -10.72 15.37
CA GLY A 3 -16.33 -9.57 14.46
C GLY A 3 -16.58 -9.83 12.97
N ARG A 4 -17.06 -11.01 12.59
CA ARG A 4 -17.38 -11.32 11.18
C ARG A 4 -18.84 -11.08 10.80
N PHE A 5 -19.69 -10.93 11.79
CA PHE A 5 -21.14 -10.77 11.63
C PHE A 5 -21.60 -9.52 12.36
N ILE A 6 -22.44 -8.74 11.73
CA ILE A 6 -23.19 -7.64 12.35
C ILE A 6 -24.68 -7.91 12.17
N GLU A 7 -25.45 -7.44 13.11
CA GLU A 7 -26.92 -7.42 13.01
C GLU A 7 -27.33 -6.02 12.52
N VAL A 8 -27.96 -5.98 11.36
CA VAL A 8 -28.52 -4.75 10.78
C VAL A 8 -30.00 -5.03 10.53
N ASP A 9 -30.87 -4.24 11.15
CA ASP A 9 -32.33 -4.35 11.03
C ASP A 9 -32.90 -5.79 11.26
N GLY A 10 -32.28 -6.52 12.21
CA GLY A 10 -32.67 -7.90 12.54
C GLY A 10 -32.14 -8.96 11.58
N GLN A 11 -31.31 -8.61 10.62
CA GLN A 11 -30.61 -9.54 9.73
C GLN A 11 -29.12 -9.61 10.06
N ILE A 12 -28.56 -10.82 9.98
CA ILE A 12 -27.13 -11.03 10.20
C ILE A 12 -26.39 -10.84 8.88
N GLU A 13 -25.58 -9.78 8.81
CA GLU A 13 -24.71 -9.50 7.66
C GLU A 13 -23.28 -9.95 7.93
N VAL A 14 -22.65 -10.50 6.89
CA VAL A 14 -21.21 -10.85 6.90
C VAL A 14 -20.40 -9.63 6.55
N ILE A 15 -19.57 -9.16 7.48
CA ILE A 15 -18.66 -8.04 7.20
C ILE A 15 -17.41 -8.57 6.51
N ASP A 16 -17.05 -8.00 5.36
CA ASP A 16 -15.70 -8.11 4.82
C ASP A 16 -14.75 -7.22 5.64
N LEU A 17 -14.14 -7.81 6.65
CA LEU A 17 -13.19 -7.11 7.52
C LEU A 17 -11.98 -6.58 6.75
N ILE A 18 -11.59 -7.24 5.67
CA ILE A 18 -10.44 -6.84 4.85
C ILE A 18 -10.78 -5.57 4.11
N GLU A 19 -11.98 -5.49 3.53
CA GLU A 19 -12.46 -4.28 2.87
C GLU A 19 -12.58 -3.12 3.86
N LYS A 20 -13.15 -3.33 5.04
CA LYS A 20 -13.17 -2.30 6.10
C LYS A 20 -11.78 -1.86 6.55
N MET A 21 -10.82 -2.77 6.64
CA MET A 21 -9.43 -2.46 6.99
C MET A 21 -8.65 -1.78 5.87
N ARG A 22 -9.15 -1.84 4.63
CA ARG A 22 -8.55 -1.18 3.48
C ARG A 22 -8.45 0.35 3.67
N GLY A 23 -9.44 0.94 4.33
CA GLY A 23 -9.51 2.36 4.61
C GLY A 23 -9.84 3.21 3.39
N LYS A 24 -10.07 4.50 3.63
CA LYS A 24 -10.47 5.48 2.61
C LYS A 24 -9.26 6.25 2.09
N CYS A 25 -9.35 6.69 0.83
CA CYS A 25 -8.35 7.53 0.17
C CYS A 25 -8.22 8.89 0.87
N SER A 26 -6.99 9.37 1.03
CA SER A 26 -6.73 10.69 1.64
C SER A 26 -7.12 11.88 0.77
N VAL A 27 -7.27 11.65 -0.54
CA VAL A 27 -7.65 12.69 -1.52
C VAL A 27 -9.13 12.61 -1.88
N PHE A 28 -9.66 11.41 -2.07
CA PHE A 28 -11.07 11.13 -2.36
C PHE A 28 -11.66 10.23 -1.28
N PRO A 29 -12.25 10.77 -0.21
CA PRO A 29 -12.70 9.99 0.95
C PRO A 29 -13.80 8.97 0.65
N ASP A 30 -14.50 9.11 -0.47
CA ASP A 30 -15.51 8.15 -0.91
C ASP A 30 -14.90 6.90 -1.55
N GLU A 31 -13.62 6.99 -1.94
CA GLU A 31 -12.89 5.93 -2.62
C GLU A 31 -12.07 5.08 -1.64
N LEU A 32 -11.99 3.78 -1.90
CA LEU A 32 -11.12 2.87 -1.15
C LEU A 32 -9.66 3.01 -1.60
N ARG A 33 -8.73 2.79 -0.68
CA ARG A 33 -7.28 2.83 -0.98
C ARG A 33 -6.89 1.74 -1.96
N ALA A 34 -5.97 2.05 -2.88
CA ALA A 34 -5.36 1.07 -3.77
C ALA A 34 -4.41 0.12 -3.00
N PRO A 35 -4.17 -1.09 -3.50
CA PRO A 35 -3.12 -1.96 -2.97
C PRO A 35 -1.76 -1.26 -3.02
N LYS A 36 -0.95 -1.48 -1.97
CA LYS A 36 0.38 -0.84 -1.86
C LYS A 36 1.34 -1.26 -2.97
N MET A 37 1.22 -2.49 -3.45
CA MET A 37 2.08 -3.07 -4.48
C MET A 37 1.47 -2.98 -5.89
N ALA A 38 0.37 -2.24 -6.07
CA ALA A 38 -0.21 -1.97 -7.39
C ALA A 38 0.81 -1.25 -8.28
N VAL A 39 0.84 -1.58 -9.55
CA VAL A 39 1.75 -0.96 -10.53
C VAL A 39 1.51 0.55 -10.59
N THR A 40 0.25 0.95 -10.59
CA THR A 40 -0.16 2.36 -10.56
C THR A 40 0.33 3.09 -9.29
N ALA A 41 0.37 2.41 -8.13
CA ALA A 41 0.91 2.97 -6.89
C ALA A 41 2.44 3.07 -6.90
N ASP A 42 3.13 2.04 -7.41
CA ASP A 42 4.58 2.06 -7.57
C ASP A 42 5.00 3.12 -8.59
N LEU A 43 4.23 3.29 -9.70
CA LEU A 43 4.44 4.35 -10.68
C LEU A 43 4.34 5.74 -10.06
N PHE A 44 3.33 5.98 -9.22
CA PHE A 44 3.19 7.23 -8.50
C PHE A 44 4.40 7.55 -7.63
N ASN A 45 4.82 6.59 -6.81
CA ASN A 45 5.98 6.76 -5.96
C ASN A 45 7.25 6.97 -6.78
N PHE A 46 7.40 6.25 -7.89
CA PHE A 46 8.54 6.36 -8.78
C PHE A 46 8.61 7.72 -9.49
N LEU A 47 7.50 8.19 -10.05
CA LEU A 47 7.44 9.52 -10.68
C LEU A 47 7.73 10.64 -9.67
N ASN A 48 7.23 10.49 -8.43
CA ASN A 48 7.59 11.42 -7.36
C ASN A 48 9.08 11.37 -7.00
N ASP A 49 9.71 10.18 -7.01
CA ASP A 49 11.16 10.07 -6.85
C ASP A 49 11.87 10.81 -8.01
N MET A 50 11.43 10.64 -9.27
CA MET A 50 12.02 11.32 -10.44
C MET A 50 11.86 12.84 -10.37
N ASN A 51 10.68 13.33 -9.97
CA ASN A 51 10.44 14.79 -9.85
C ASN A 51 11.18 15.44 -8.67
N ASN A 52 11.67 14.65 -7.72
CA ASN A 52 12.57 15.14 -6.68
C ASN A 52 14.02 15.25 -7.15
N LEU A 53 14.40 14.55 -8.24
CA LEU A 53 15.75 14.63 -8.79
C LEU A 53 16.04 15.97 -9.43
N THR A 54 17.33 16.29 -9.46
CA THR A 54 17.93 17.31 -10.32
C THR A 54 19.16 16.72 -10.97
N VAL A 55 19.35 17.01 -12.25
CA VAL A 55 20.49 16.59 -13.05
C VAL A 55 21.15 17.88 -13.57
N ASP A 56 22.36 18.15 -13.18
CA ASP A 56 23.04 19.43 -13.45
C ASP A 56 22.20 20.66 -13.05
N GLY A 57 21.42 20.54 -11.96
CA GLY A 57 20.54 21.58 -11.46
C GLY A 57 19.17 21.68 -12.15
N ASN A 58 18.94 20.94 -13.22
CA ASN A 58 17.68 20.91 -13.97
C ASN A 58 16.78 19.74 -13.55
N LYS A 59 15.47 19.87 -13.76
CA LYS A 59 14.49 18.80 -13.57
C LYS A 59 14.42 17.91 -14.81
N LEU A 60 13.95 16.67 -14.62
CA LEU A 60 13.76 15.73 -15.71
C LEU A 60 12.57 16.11 -16.59
N SER A 61 12.78 16.09 -17.90
CA SER A 61 11.74 16.24 -18.90
C SER A 61 10.83 14.99 -19.00
N PRO A 62 9.62 15.08 -19.58
CA PRO A 62 8.77 13.93 -19.84
C PRO A 62 9.45 12.85 -20.72
N GLU A 63 10.26 13.25 -21.70
CA GLU A 63 11.00 12.34 -22.58
C GLU A 63 12.03 11.53 -21.80
N GLU A 64 12.80 12.17 -20.91
CA GLU A 64 13.76 11.49 -20.06
C GLU A 64 13.06 10.52 -19.10
N LYS A 65 11.95 10.93 -18.48
CA LYS A 65 11.13 10.05 -17.65
C LYS A 65 10.64 8.82 -18.42
N LYS A 66 10.24 9.00 -19.68
CA LYS A 66 9.81 7.90 -20.56
C LYS A 66 10.94 6.91 -20.84
N GLY A 67 12.17 7.42 -21.15
CA GLY A 67 13.36 6.60 -21.32
C GLY A 67 13.65 5.76 -20.09
N ILE A 68 13.65 6.41 -18.90
CA ILE A 68 13.88 5.76 -17.62
C ILE A 68 12.80 4.68 -17.34
N LEU A 69 11.52 4.95 -17.59
CA LEU A 69 10.43 3.98 -17.41
C LEU A 69 10.57 2.78 -18.35
N THR A 70 11.16 2.94 -19.52
CA THR A 70 11.46 1.81 -20.42
C THR A 70 12.44 0.83 -19.78
N ILE A 71 13.47 1.33 -19.09
CA ILE A 71 14.43 0.49 -18.34
C ILE A 71 13.72 -0.20 -17.17
N VAL A 72 12.90 0.55 -16.42
CA VAL A 72 12.13 0.01 -15.29
C VAL A 72 11.16 -1.07 -15.76
N SER A 73 10.53 -0.92 -16.91
CA SER A 73 9.63 -1.93 -17.50
C SER A 73 10.32 -3.29 -17.72
N GLN A 74 11.60 -3.29 -18.00
CA GLN A 74 12.35 -4.54 -18.19
C GLN A 74 12.66 -5.23 -16.84
N LYS A 75 13.12 -4.48 -15.85
CA LYS A 75 13.69 -5.02 -14.60
C LYS A 75 12.85 -4.77 -13.34
N GLY A 76 11.88 -3.86 -13.41
CA GLY A 76 11.05 -3.43 -12.28
C GLY A 76 11.78 -2.56 -11.25
N ASN A 77 13.02 -2.14 -11.54
CA ASN A 77 13.81 -1.20 -10.73
C ASN A 77 14.87 -0.51 -11.56
N ILE A 78 15.49 0.52 -10.99
CA ILE A 78 16.64 1.21 -11.57
C ILE A 78 17.67 1.52 -10.49
N THR A 79 18.94 1.53 -10.85
CA THR A 79 20.06 1.96 -9.99
C THR A 79 20.55 3.34 -10.42
N LEU A 80 21.25 4.04 -9.53
CA LEU A 80 21.83 5.35 -9.85
C LEU A 80 22.74 5.29 -11.09
N ARG A 81 23.56 4.25 -11.19
CA ARG A 81 24.44 4.02 -12.36
C ARG A 81 23.66 3.83 -13.66
N GLN A 82 22.54 3.11 -13.62
CA GLN A 82 21.70 2.93 -14.81
C GLN A 82 21.00 4.23 -15.20
N LEU A 83 20.57 5.01 -14.20
CA LEU A 83 19.97 6.31 -14.40
C LEU A 83 20.97 7.29 -15.03
N ALA A 84 22.19 7.38 -14.49
CA ALA A 84 23.27 8.21 -15.02
C ALA A 84 23.62 7.84 -16.47
N LYS A 85 23.66 6.53 -16.77
CA LYS A 85 23.92 6.06 -18.14
C LYS A 85 22.78 6.43 -19.10
N GLU A 86 21.53 6.33 -18.68
CA GLU A 86 20.37 6.70 -19.50
C GLU A 86 20.35 8.19 -19.82
N LEU A 87 20.69 9.01 -18.84
CA LEU A 87 20.71 10.46 -18.95
C LEU A 87 22.02 11.00 -19.55
N ASN A 88 23.00 10.10 -19.80
CA ASN A 88 24.33 10.44 -20.31
C ASN A 88 25.05 11.50 -19.46
N VAL A 89 25.02 11.33 -18.12
CA VAL A 89 25.66 12.20 -17.12
C VAL A 89 26.46 11.38 -16.12
N ASP A 90 27.28 12.03 -15.31
CA ASP A 90 27.97 11.37 -14.20
C ASP A 90 27.04 11.21 -12.98
N GLU A 91 27.25 10.17 -12.17
CA GLU A 91 26.43 9.90 -10.97
C GLU A 91 26.45 11.08 -9.97
N VAL A 92 27.52 11.86 -9.95
CA VAL A 92 27.72 13.01 -9.05
C VAL A 92 26.83 14.21 -9.40
N ASP A 93 26.39 14.31 -10.66
CA ASP A 93 25.55 15.38 -11.16
C ASP A 93 24.06 15.15 -10.86
N ILE A 94 23.70 13.92 -10.44
CA ILE A 94 22.36 13.57 -10.04
C ILE A 94 22.19 13.79 -8.54
N LYS A 95 21.24 14.64 -8.15
CA LYS A 95 20.93 14.97 -6.74
C LYS A 95 19.44 14.79 -6.44
N GLY A 96 19.09 14.81 -5.16
CA GLY A 96 17.68 14.74 -4.72
C GLY A 96 17.13 13.32 -4.56
N TYR A 97 17.91 12.26 -4.78
CA TYR A 97 17.52 10.89 -4.51
C TYR A 97 17.54 10.56 -3.01
N ARG A 98 16.75 9.57 -2.64
CA ARG A 98 16.77 9.02 -1.27
C ARG A 98 17.99 8.12 -1.08
N ILE A 99 18.49 8.06 0.15
CA ILE A 99 19.60 7.18 0.52
C ILE A 99 19.20 6.18 1.59
N ASP A 100 19.80 5.00 1.58
CA ASP A 100 19.64 3.98 2.61
C ASP A 100 20.62 4.22 3.79
N LYS A 101 20.60 3.28 4.74
CA LYS A 101 21.52 3.31 5.90
C LYS A 101 23.00 3.18 5.51
N ASN A 102 23.28 2.66 4.32
CA ASN A 102 24.61 2.42 3.78
C ASN A 102 25.02 3.52 2.77
N GLN A 103 24.34 4.65 2.76
CA GLN A 103 24.57 5.79 1.84
C GLN A 103 24.37 5.43 0.35
N LYS A 104 23.58 4.38 0.05
CA LYS A 104 23.27 4.01 -1.33
C LYS A 104 21.98 4.66 -1.78
N ALA A 105 21.93 5.11 -3.03
CA ALA A 105 20.73 5.64 -3.64
C ALA A 105 19.61 4.62 -3.69
N ILE A 106 18.41 5.03 -3.31
CA ILE A 106 17.20 4.22 -3.33
C ILE A 106 16.17 4.87 -4.23
N PHE A 107 15.64 4.09 -5.17
CA PHE A 107 14.48 4.43 -5.98
C PHE A 107 13.34 3.47 -5.69
N THR A 108 12.12 3.87 -6.01
CA THR A 108 10.95 2.99 -5.87
C THR A 108 11.11 1.77 -6.76
N GLU A 109 10.95 0.59 -6.15
CA GLU A 109 10.98 -0.70 -6.81
C GLU A 109 9.55 -1.18 -7.07
N PHE A 110 9.26 -1.62 -8.28
CA PHE A 110 7.97 -2.17 -8.69
C PHE A 110 7.86 -3.64 -8.28
N LYS A 111 7.71 -3.87 -6.97
CA LYS A 111 7.76 -5.23 -6.39
C LYS A 111 6.62 -6.11 -6.85
N GLY A 112 5.40 -5.55 -6.90
CA GLY A 112 4.22 -6.26 -7.38
C GLY A 112 4.39 -6.64 -8.86
N TYR A 113 4.77 -5.68 -9.68
CA TYR A 113 5.06 -5.87 -11.09
C TYR A 113 6.07 -6.99 -11.33
N LYS A 114 7.25 -6.91 -10.72
CA LYS A 114 8.31 -7.94 -10.86
C LYS A 114 7.80 -9.34 -10.54
N LYS A 115 7.04 -9.45 -9.46
CA LYS A 115 6.54 -10.74 -8.99
C LYS A 115 5.52 -11.34 -9.93
N ILE A 116 4.53 -10.55 -10.34
CA ILE A 116 3.48 -11.02 -11.26
C ILE A 116 4.05 -11.24 -12.67
N LYS A 117 4.87 -10.31 -13.16
CA LYS A 117 5.57 -10.45 -14.44
C LYS A 117 6.36 -11.77 -14.53
N SER A 118 7.15 -12.07 -13.49
CA SER A 118 7.93 -13.32 -13.46
C SER A 118 7.07 -14.60 -13.52
N ILE A 119 5.85 -14.56 -13.00
CA ILE A 119 4.91 -15.68 -13.09
C ILE A 119 4.33 -15.76 -14.50
N LEU A 120 3.84 -14.65 -15.03
CA LEU A 120 3.20 -14.59 -16.34
C LEU A 120 4.18 -14.90 -17.48
N GLU A 121 5.41 -14.40 -17.43
CA GLU A 121 6.43 -14.68 -18.44
C GLU A 121 6.84 -16.17 -18.50
N LYS A 122 6.85 -16.87 -17.37
CA LYS A 122 7.10 -18.32 -17.34
C LYS A 122 6.02 -19.13 -18.06
N GLU A 123 4.81 -18.61 -18.08
CA GLU A 123 3.66 -19.20 -18.78
C GLU A 123 3.50 -18.67 -20.22
N GLY A 124 4.50 -17.91 -20.72
CA GLY A 124 4.55 -17.44 -22.10
C GLY A 124 3.84 -16.11 -22.38
N TYR A 125 3.39 -15.39 -21.35
CA TYR A 125 2.80 -14.06 -21.55
C TYR A 125 3.91 -13.01 -21.68
N SER A 126 3.78 -12.10 -22.66
CA SER A 126 4.66 -10.93 -22.77
C SER A 126 4.05 -9.77 -21.98
N ILE A 127 4.74 -9.32 -20.95
CA ILE A 127 4.22 -8.33 -19.99
C ILE A 127 5.12 -7.09 -19.92
N SER A 128 4.47 -5.94 -19.99
CA SER A 128 5.11 -4.63 -19.86
C SER A 128 4.42 -3.77 -18.80
N LEU A 129 4.98 -2.60 -18.48
CA LEU A 129 4.30 -1.63 -17.59
C LEU A 129 3.02 -1.05 -18.21
N ASN A 130 2.83 -1.16 -19.54
CA ASN A 130 1.60 -0.72 -20.19
C ASN A 130 0.40 -1.61 -19.85
N ASP A 131 0.65 -2.83 -19.38
CA ASP A 131 -0.38 -3.79 -18.96
C ASP A 131 -0.83 -3.55 -17.51
N TYR A 132 -0.60 -2.34 -16.97
CA TYR A 132 -0.83 -2.00 -15.56
C TYR A 132 -2.26 -2.26 -15.10
N GLU A 133 -3.27 -2.10 -15.94
CA GLU A 133 -4.67 -2.36 -15.57
C GLU A 133 -4.90 -3.83 -15.21
N MET A 134 -4.41 -4.75 -16.04
CA MET A 134 -4.47 -6.18 -15.78
C MET A 134 -3.68 -6.54 -14.52
N LEU A 135 -2.46 -6.03 -14.41
CA LEU A 135 -1.57 -6.30 -13.27
C LEU A 135 -2.15 -5.78 -11.95
N ASP A 136 -2.74 -4.59 -11.97
CA ASP A 136 -3.38 -4.00 -10.81
C ASP A 136 -4.61 -4.78 -10.36
N ARG A 137 -5.41 -5.30 -11.29
CA ARG A 137 -6.54 -6.19 -10.98
C ARG A 137 -6.08 -7.49 -10.33
N ILE A 138 -5.05 -8.12 -10.86
CA ILE A 138 -4.44 -9.32 -10.26
C ILE A 138 -3.93 -9.00 -8.84
N ILE A 139 -3.16 -7.91 -8.69
CA ILE A 139 -2.61 -7.48 -7.39
C ILE A 139 -3.74 -7.16 -6.40
N GLU A 140 -4.82 -6.55 -6.85
CA GLU A 140 -5.99 -6.23 -6.01
C GLU A 140 -6.65 -7.50 -5.49
N ILE A 141 -6.89 -8.50 -6.34
CA ILE A 141 -7.42 -9.81 -5.94
C ILE A 141 -6.50 -10.45 -4.88
N LEU A 142 -5.20 -10.52 -5.16
CA LEU A 142 -4.23 -11.16 -4.26
C LEU A 142 -4.08 -10.42 -2.91
N THR A 143 -4.31 -9.10 -2.89
CA THR A 143 -4.28 -8.30 -1.66
C THR A 143 -5.55 -8.49 -0.84
N ASN A 144 -6.72 -8.44 -1.48
CA ASN A 144 -8.01 -8.43 -0.81
C ASN A 144 -8.50 -9.84 -0.44
N LYS A 145 -8.22 -10.84 -1.27
CA LYS A 145 -8.69 -12.21 -1.04
C LYS A 145 -7.64 -13.04 -0.31
N LYS A 146 -8.03 -13.78 0.71
CA LYS A 146 -7.10 -14.59 1.53
C LYS A 146 -7.20 -16.09 1.24
N GLY A 147 -8.39 -16.58 0.88
CA GLY A 147 -8.59 -17.98 0.49
C GLY A 147 -8.04 -18.25 -0.91
N ILE A 148 -7.34 -19.38 -1.08
CA ILE A 148 -6.80 -19.80 -2.39
C ILE A 148 -7.94 -20.00 -3.39
N GLN A 149 -9.02 -20.67 -2.98
CA GLN A 149 -10.17 -20.90 -3.85
C GLN A 149 -10.85 -19.58 -4.25
N GLU A 150 -11.06 -18.69 -3.29
CA GLU A 150 -11.64 -17.38 -3.54
C GLU A 150 -10.80 -16.55 -4.53
N ARG A 151 -9.46 -16.63 -4.43
CA ARG A 151 -8.54 -16.02 -5.39
C ARG A 151 -8.68 -16.62 -6.79
N LYS A 152 -8.72 -17.96 -6.90
CA LYS A 152 -8.93 -18.65 -8.18
C LYS A 152 -10.24 -18.20 -8.83
N ASP A 153 -11.33 -18.25 -8.10
CA ASP A 153 -12.64 -17.85 -8.60
C ASP A 153 -12.63 -16.41 -9.12
N CYS A 154 -12.01 -15.47 -8.38
CA CYS A 154 -11.85 -14.10 -8.82
C CYS A 154 -10.94 -13.95 -10.05
N LEU A 155 -9.84 -14.72 -10.13
CA LEU A 155 -8.90 -14.69 -11.26
C LEU A 155 -9.52 -15.24 -12.55
N TYR A 156 -10.36 -16.29 -12.46
CA TYR A 156 -11.12 -16.81 -13.60
C TYR A 156 -12.17 -15.85 -14.15
N HIS A 157 -12.70 -14.95 -13.31
CA HIS A 157 -13.67 -13.94 -13.71
C HIS A 157 -13.03 -12.66 -14.30
N LEU A 158 -11.69 -12.62 -14.40
CA LEU A 158 -11.04 -11.53 -15.11
C LEU A 158 -11.34 -11.62 -16.62
N GLU A 159 -11.44 -10.47 -17.28
CA GLU A 159 -11.60 -10.38 -18.72
C GLU A 159 -10.39 -10.95 -19.50
N TYR A 160 -9.30 -11.19 -18.80
CA TYR A 160 -8.04 -11.74 -19.33
C TYR A 160 -8.05 -13.26 -19.25
N LYS A 161 -7.82 -13.92 -20.41
CA LYS A 161 -7.75 -15.39 -20.45
C LYS A 161 -6.41 -15.87 -19.89
N LEU A 162 -6.44 -16.26 -18.63
CA LEU A 162 -5.31 -16.91 -17.96
C LEU A 162 -5.47 -18.44 -18.05
N SER A 163 -4.35 -19.17 -18.23
CA SER A 163 -4.37 -20.62 -18.16
C SER A 163 -4.62 -21.10 -16.73
N ASP A 164 -5.13 -22.33 -16.56
CA ASP A 164 -5.36 -22.93 -15.24
C ASP A 164 -4.07 -22.99 -14.41
N SER A 165 -2.94 -23.31 -15.05
CA SER A 165 -1.61 -23.31 -14.41
C SER A 165 -1.24 -21.92 -13.88
N THR A 166 -1.50 -20.88 -14.69
CA THR A 166 -1.23 -19.48 -14.29
C THR A 166 -2.12 -19.07 -13.12
N VAL A 167 -3.41 -19.38 -13.18
CA VAL A 167 -4.36 -19.08 -12.08
C VAL A 167 -3.93 -19.77 -10.79
N ASP A 168 -3.54 -21.04 -10.86
CA ASP A 168 -3.06 -21.80 -9.72
C ASP A 168 -1.80 -21.18 -9.11
N THR A 169 -0.84 -20.81 -9.93
CA THR A 169 0.41 -20.17 -9.48
C THR A 169 0.16 -18.80 -8.87
N LEU A 170 -0.69 -17.98 -9.48
CA LEU A 170 -1.07 -16.67 -8.97
C LEU A 170 -1.83 -16.77 -7.64
N ALA A 171 -2.83 -17.67 -7.55
CA ALA A 171 -3.62 -17.84 -6.34
C ALA A 171 -2.79 -18.27 -5.11
N ASN A 172 -1.76 -19.07 -5.35
CA ASN A 172 -0.81 -19.51 -4.31
C ASN A 172 0.27 -18.44 -3.99
N THR A 173 0.30 -17.33 -4.72
CA THR A 173 1.30 -16.29 -4.50
C THR A 173 1.04 -15.56 -3.17
N THR A 174 2.10 -15.46 -2.35
CA THR A 174 2.07 -14.80 -1.04
C THR A 174 2.88 -13.50 -1.04
N GLY A 175 2.76 -12.69 0.02
CA GLY A 175 3.58 -11.48 0.21
C GLY A 175 3.11 -10.26 -0.59
N ILE A 176 1.94 -10.32 -1.25
CA ILE A 176 1.26 -9.17 -1.84
C ILE A 176 0.24 -8.67 -0.82
N THR A 177 0.57 -7.59 -0.10
CA THR A 177 -0.22 -7.12 1.05
C THR A 177 -0.08 -5.62 1.25
N GLY A 178 -1.05 -5.05 1.99
CA GLY A 178 -1.04 -3.65 2.40
C GLY A 178 -1.69 -2.74 1.37
N TYR A 179 -1.99 -1.52 1.83
CA TYR A 179 -2.68 -0.51 1.04
C TYR A 179 -1.87 0.78 0.98
N HIS A 180 -2.00 1.48 -0.13
CA HIS A 180 -1.49 2.83 -0.31
C HIS A 180 -2.38 3.84 0.44
N SER A 181 -1.97 5.10 0.56
CA SER A 181 -2.83 6.17 1.11
C SER A 181 -3.86 6.70 0.12
N LEU A 182 -3.66 6.46 -1.17
CA LEU A 182 -4.48 6.94 -2.27
C LEU A 182 -5.29 5.82 -2.92
N SER A 183 -6.42 6.16 -3.55
CA SER A 183 -7.22 5.28 -4.41
C SER A 183 -6.62 5.20 -5.82
N PHE A 184 -7.04 4.22 -6.62
CA PHE A 184 -6.68 4.14 -8.04
C PHE A 184 -7.07 5.40 -8.81
N LYS A 185 -8.23 5.98 -8.53
CA LYS A 185 -8.69 7.24 -9.13
C LYS A 185 -7.72 8.39 -8.87
N ALA A 186 -7.29 8.53 -7.61
CA ALA A 186 -6.31 9.55 -7.24
C ALA A 186 -4.94 9.30 -7.86
N LEU A 187 -4.49 8.05 -7.86
CA LEU A 187 -3.21 7.65 -8.45
C LEU A 187 -3.17 7.91 -9.95
N ASN A 188 -4.22 7.54 -10.69
CA ASN A 188 -4.28 7.76 -12.13
C ASN A 188 -4.28 9.25 -12.49
N LEU A 189 -5.02 10.06 -11.74
CA LEU A 189 -5.01 11.51 -11.91
C LEU A 189 -3.60 12.08 -11.67
N LEU A 190 -3.00 11.74 -10.54
CA LEU A 190 -1.72 12.29 -10.13
C LEU A 190 -0.54 11.76 -10.97
N ASN A 191 -0.59 10.51 -11.44
CA ASN A 191 0.45 9.95 -12.31
C ASN A 191 0.57 10.71 -13.62
N LYS A 192 -0.56 11.07 -14.21
CA LYS A 192 -0.58 11.87 -15.45
C LYS A 192 0.12 13.21 -15.22
N GLU A 193 -0.27 13.92 -14.17
CA GLU A 193 0.29 15.23 -13.86
C GLU A 193 1.76 15.16 -13.44
N LEU A 194 2.15 14.14 -12.63
CA LEU A 194 3.56 13.92 -12.25
C LEU A 194 4.44 13.60 -13.45
N PHE A 195 3.90 12.89 -14.45
CA PHE A 195 4.65 12.56 -15.66
C PHE A 195 4.94 13.80 -16.50
N GLU A 196 3.91 14.65 -16.72
CA GLU A 196 3.98 15.83 -17.57
C GLU A 196 4.67 17.03 -16.90
N SER A 197 4.64 17.12 -15.56
CA SER A 197 5.16 18.26 -14.81
C SER A 197 6.50 17.95 -14.11
N GLU A 198 7.18 18.99 -13.68
CA GLU A 198 8.37 18.91 -12.81
C GLU A 198 8.03 18.91 -11.31
N MET A 199 6.75 19.07 -10.98
CA MET A 199 6.27 19.19 -9.60
C MET A 199 6.33 17.85 -8.88
N ASN A 200 6.77 17.86 -7.62
CA ASN A 200 6.66 16.69 -6.76
C ASN A 200 5.22 16.54 -6.21
N GLN A 201 4.97 15.43 -5.54
CA GLN A 201 3.67 15.10 -4.96
C GLN A 201 3.04 16.24 -4.14
N MET A 202 3.83 16.89 -3.28
CA MET A 202 3.30 17.93 -2.39
C MET A 202 2.91 19.20 -3.13
N GLN A 203 3.76 19.61 -4.07
CA GLN A 203 3.51 20.75 -4.93
C GLN A 203 2.26 20.51 -5.77
N LEU A 204 2.14 19.33 -6.38
CA LEU A 204 1.00 18.95 -7.21
C LEU A 204 -0.31 18.89 -6.42
N LEU A 205 -0.31 18.29 -5.24
CA LEU A 205 -1.50 18.24 -4.38
C LEU A 205 -1.95 19.64 -3.93
N HIS A 206 -1.00 20.56 -3.73
CA HIS A 206 -1.29 21.96 -3.42
C HIS A 206 -1.87 22.70 -4.63
N GLU A 207 -1.23 22.55 -5.81
CA GLU A 207 -1.68 23.18 -7.07
C GLU A 207 -3.09 22.75 -7.43
N LEU A 208 -3.39 21.45 -7.36
CA LEU A 208 -4.71 20.89 -7.64
C LEU A 208 -5.73 21.14 -6.51
N LYS A 209 -5.34 21.81 -5.42
CA LYS A 209 -6.18 22.09 -4.24
C LYS A 209 -6.86 20.83 -3.66
N LEU A 210 -6.19 19.68 -3.73
CA LEU A 210 -6.75 18.39 -3.31
C LEU A 210 -6.72 18.22 -1.79
N PHE A 211 -5.85 18.93 -1.07
CA PHE A 211 -5.82 18.91 0.39
C PHE A 211 -6.99 19.65 1.05
N ASP A 212 -7.47 20.71 0.43
CA ASP A 212 -8.46 21.59 1.05
C ASP A 212 -9.89 21.02 0.97
N LYS A 213 -10.18 20.19 -0.03
CA LYS A 213 -11.50 19.62 -0.25
C LYS A 213 -11.95 18.63 0.83
N ASN A 214 -11.02 18.05 1.58
CA ASN A 214 -11.28 16.93 2.48
C ASN A 214 -11.03 17.25 3.95
N ARG A 215 -10.77 18.47 4.31
CA ARG A 215 -10.77 18.90 5.71
C ARG A 215 -12.20 18.89 6.23
N VAL A 216 -12.60 17.79 6.84
CA VAL A 216 -13.83 17.76 7.64
C VAL A 216 -13.70 18.86 8.67
N SER A 217 -14.49 19.92 8.53
CA SER A 217 -14.51 20.98 9.53
C SER A 217 -15.16 20.43 10.79
N HIS A 218 -14.36 20.21 11.82
CA HIS A 218 -14.84 19.88 13.15
C HIS A 218 -15.24 21.14 13.94
N LYS A 219 -15.36 22.30 13.29
CA LYS A 219 -15.84 23.54 13.91
C LYS A 219 -17.21 23.30 14.56
N GLY A 220 -17.32 23.62 15.83
CA GLY A 220 -18.56 23.48 16.60
C GLY A 220 -18.74 22.17 17.36
N LYS A 221 -17.90 21.15 17.18
CA LYS A 221 -17.93 19.96 18.04
C LYS A 221 -17.36 20.30 19.41
N LYS A 222 -18.18 20.10 20.44
CA LYS A 222 -17.82 20.40 21.83
C LYS A 222 -17.05 19.28 22.51
N ASN A 223 -17.13 18.05 22.03
CA ASN A 223 -16.49 16.88 22.61
C ASN A 223 -15.79 16.06 21.53
N ILE A 224 -14.73 15.35 21.94
CA ILE A 224 -14.10 14.31 21.13
C ILE A 224 -14.86 13.01 21.39
N GLU A 225 -15.29 12.35 20.34
CA GLU A 225 -16.02 11.08 20.37
C GLU A 225 -15.23 10.02 19.59
N SER A 226 -15.36 8.76 20.01
CA SER A 226 -14.76 7.67 19.23
C SER A 226 -15.54 7.46 17.94
N ASP A 227 -14.81 7.19 16.85
CA ASP A 227 -15.39 6.77 15.59
C ASP A 227 -16.05 5.39 15.78
N PRO A 228 -17.38 5.27 15.61
CA PRO A 228 -18.06 3.99 15.74
C PRO A 228 -17.60 2.96 14.70
N GLU A 229 -17.12 3.41 13.53
CA GLU A 229 -16.62 2.54 12.47
C GLU A 229 -15.15 2.13 12.66
N ALA A 230 -14.43 2.72 13.62
CA ALA A 230 -13.05 2.37 13.87
C ALA A 230 -12.89 0.93 14.36
N ILE A 231 -12.17 0.12 13.60
CA ILE A 231 -11.84 -1.27 13.97
C ILE A 231 -10.64 -1.25 14.91
N LEU A 232 -10.92 -1.28 16.20
CA LEU A 232 -9.92 -1.32 17.25
C LEU A 232 -10.07 -2.60 18.08
N SER A 233 -8.95 -3.10 18.60
CA SER A 233 -9.02 -4.15 19.62
C SER A 233 -9.77 -3.63 20.85
N PRO A 234 -10.43 -4.49 21.64
CA PRO A 234 -11.16 -4.08 22.84
C PRO A 234 -10.30 -3.27 23.81
N VAL A 235 -9.02 -3.62 23.93
CA VAL A 235 -8.03 -2.91 24.79
C VAL A 235 -7.76 -1.51 24.24
N ALA A 236 -7.49 -1.40 22.93
CA ALA A 236 -7.25 -0.11 22.28
C ALA A 236 -8.47 0.80 22.34
N LYS A 237 -9.69 0.25 22.12
CA LYS A 237 -10.95 0.99 22.21
C LYS A 237 -11.18 1.53 23.62
N ARG A 238 -10.88 0.73 24.65
CA ARG A 238 -10.98 1.17 26.04
C ARG A 238 -9.99 2.29 26.35
N ALA A 239 -8.72 2.13 25.97
CA ALA A 239 -7.70 3.16 26.17
C ALA A 239 -8.06 4.47 25.46
N GLN A 240 -8.53 4.41 24.21
CA GLN A 240 -9.00 5.58 23.48
C GLN A 240 -10.16 6.28 24.18
N ASN A 241 -11.17 5.53 24.61
CA ASN A 241 -12.34 6.11 25.30
C ASN A 241 -11.96 6.79 26.61
N GLU A 242 -11.07 6.20 27.41
CA GLU A 242 -10.58 6.83 28.63
C GLU A 242 -9.78 8.10 28.32
N THR A 243 -8.93 8.09 27.30
CA THR A 243 -8.22 9.30 26.85
C THR A 243 -9.20 10.41 26.47
N PHE A 244 -10.24 10.10 25.68
CA PHE A 244 -11.24 11.10 25.28
C PHE A 244 -12.02 11.66 26.48
N LYS A 245 -12.36 10.83 27.48
CA LYS A 245 -12.99 11.30 28.72
C LYS A 245 -12.12 12.32 29.45
N VAL A 246 -10.82 12.03 29.59
CA VAL A 246 -9.87 12.94 30.25
C VAL A 246 -9.75 14.23 29.47
N VAL A 247 -9.55 14.20 28.17
CA VAL A 247 -9.42 15.39 27.31
C VAL A 247 -10.70 16.25 27.39
N ASN A 248 -11.88 15.62 27.26
CA ASN A 248 -13.16 16.34 27.37
C ASN A 248 -13.38 16.97 28.74
N ALA A 249 -12.96 16.30 29.84
CA ALA A 249 -13.03 16.83 31.19
C ALA A 249 -12.09 18.03 31.37
N LEU A 250 -10.87 17.96 30.86
CA LEU A 250 -9.91 19.06 30.87
C LEU A 250 -10.43 20.26 30.08
N ARG A 251 -10.99 20.05 28.90
CA ARG A 251 -11.61 21.09 28.10
C ARG A 251 -12.76 21.77 28.82
N LYS A 252 -13.62 20.99 29.49
CA LYS A 252 -14.73 21.54 30.28
C LYS A 252 -14.23 22.41 31.43
N LYS A 253 -13.10 22.06 32.04
CA LYS A 253 -12.54 22.78 33.21
C LYS A 253 -11.73 24.00 32.82
N TYR A 254 -10.93 23.92 31.74
CA TYR A 254 -9.92 24.95 31.41
C TYR A 254 -10.22 25.71 30.10
N GLY A 255 -11.26 25.32 29.36
CA GLY A 255 -11.59 25.93 28.06
C GLY A 255 -10.97 25.23 26.89
N GLU A 256 -10.88 25.91 25.75
CA GLU A 256 -10.33 25.35 24.53
C GLU A 256 -8.80 25.26 24.56
N PHE A 257 -8.24 24.25 23.90
CA PHE A 257 -6.80 24.06 23.79
C PHE A 257 -6.33 24.57 22.41
N ASP A 258 -5.16 25.17 22.37
CA ASP A 258 -4.49 25.54 21.13
C ASP A 258 -3.93 24.30 20.41
N SER A 259 -3.44 23.35 21.18
CA SER A 259 -2.92 22.09 20.65
C SER A 259 -3.03 20.95 21.66
N ILE A 260 -3.13 19.74 21.18
CA ILE A 260 -3.07 18.50 21.98
C ILE A 260 -1.93 17.65 21.43
N VAL A 261 -0.94 17.37 22.27
CA VAL A 261 0.18 16.50 21.92
C VAL A 261 -0.05 15.13 22.55
N VAL A 262 -0.08 14.10 21.73
CA VAL A 262 -0.21 12.71 22.17
C VAL A 262 1.14 12.02 22.02
N GLU A 263 1.78 11.73 23.13
CA GLU A 263 2.98 10.91 23.17
C GLU A 263 2.59 9.43 23.29
N MET A 264 3.05 8.63 22.34
CA MET A 264 2.91 7.18 22.39
C MET A 264 4.28 6.57 22.70
N ALA A 265 4.40 5.93 23.84
CA ALA A 265 5.57 5.10 24.13
C ALA A 265 5.58 3.92 23.14
N ARG A 266 6.49 3.96 22.20
CA ARG A 266 6.81 2.81 21.34
C ARG A 266 7.99 2.07 21.92
N ASP A 267 7.71 1.10 22.77
CA ASP A 267 8.73 0.09 23.11
C ASP A 267 9.10 -0.67 21.84
N LYS A 268 10.29 -0.40 21.33
CA LYS A 268 10.86 -1.26 20.30
C LYS A 268 11.10 -2.62 20.93
N ASN A 269 10.43 -3.65 20.43
CA ASN A 269 10.74 -5.02 20.85
C ASN A 269 12.26 -5.22 20.78
N SER A 270 12.85 -5.67 21.89
CA SER A 270 14.27 -6.04 21.92
C SER A 270 14.53 -7.11 20.86
N ASP A 271 15.77 -7.22 20.39
CA ASP A 271 16.11 -8.18 19.35
C ASP A 271 15.88 -9.64 19.81
N GLU A 272 16.02 -9.89 21.12
CA GLU A 272 15.63 -11.17 21.72
C GLU A 272 14.13 -11.43 21.63
N LYS A 273 13.29 -10.41 21.91
CA LYS A 273 11.83 -10.52 21.80
C LYS A 273 11.40 -10.73 20.35
N LYS A 274 12.05 -10.06 19.40
CA LYS A 274 11.82 -10.28 17.94
C LYS A 274 12.19 -11.70 17.55
N LYS A 275 13.35 -12.22 18.00
CA LYS A 275 13.76 -13.61 17.75
C LYS A 275 12.77 -14.61 18.34
N ARG A 276 12.29 -14.40 19.58
CA ARG A 276 11.28 -15.28 20.20
C ARG A 276 9.98 -15.30 19.39
N ILE A 277 9.49 -14.13 18.97
CA ILE A 277 8.27 -14.02 18.14
C ILE A 277 8.48 -14.73 16.80
N SER A 278 9.61 -14.52 16.13
CA SER A 278 9.92 -15.16 14.85
C SER A 278 10.02 -16.69 14.98
N ASN A 279 10.68 -17.18 16.02
CA ASN A 279 10.78 -18.62 16.29
C ASN A 279 9.41 -19.24 16.60
N TYR A 280 8.59 -18.55 17.39
CA TYR A 280 7.22 -18.99 17.67
C TYR A 280 6.37 -19.09 16.39
N GLN A 281 6.47 -18.09 15.51
CA GLN A 281 5.77 -18.10 14.22
C GLN A 281 6.23 -19.25 13.33
N LYS A 282 7.55 -19.48 13.22
CA LYS A 282 8.12 -20.63 12.48
C LYS A 282 7.65 -21.97 13.02
N ASN A 283 7.65 -22.14 14.35
CA ASN A 283 7.21 -23.39 14.97
C ASN A 283 5.72 -23.65 14.70
N ARG A 284 4.88 -22.62 14.75
CA ARG A 284 3.46 -22.75 14.38
C ARG A 284 3.27 -23.11 12.91
N GLU A 285 4.03 -22.47 12.02
CA GLU A 285 3.98 -22.76 10.59
C GLU A 285 4.43 -24.19 10.28
N ASN A 286 5.48 -24.65 10.93
CA ASN A 286 5.96 -26.04 10.78
C ASN A 286 4.93 -27.03 11.32
N GLY A 287 4.36 -26.79 12.50
CA GLY A 287 3.32 -27.62 13.07
C GLY A 287 2.05 -27.68 12.19
N SER A 288 1.67 -26.55 11.54
CA SER A 288 0.58 -26.55 10.56
C SER A 288 0.92 -27.43 9.35
N LYS A 289 2.12 -27.28 8.79
CA LYS A 289 2.57 -28.09 7.64
C LYS A 289 2.66 -29.59 7.97
N GLU A 290 3.08 -29.95 9.20
CA GLU A 290 3.09 -31.34 9.66
C GLU A 290 1.67 -31.88 9.81
N MET A 291 0.75 -31.08 10.35
CA MET A 291 -0.64 -31.46 10.46
C MET A 291 -1.29 -31.65 9.09
N ASP A 292 -1.04 -30.72 8.13
CA ASP A 292 -1.54 -30.83 6.76
C ASP A 292 -1.02 -32.12 6.08
N LYS A 293 0.25 -32.46 6.27
CA LYS A 293 0.82 -33.74 5.77
C LYS A 293 0.11 -34.93 6.40
N PHE A 294 -0.05 -34.91 7.72
CA PHE A 294 -0.72 -36.00 8.43
C PHE A 294 -2.18 -36.19 7.97
N LEU A 295 -2.91 -35.09 7.76
CA LEU A 295 -4.28 -35.15 7.25
C LEU A 295 -4.34 -35.70 5.82
N ASN A 296 -3.44 -35.24 4.94
CA ASN A 296 -3.35 -35.76 3.58
C ASN A 296 -2.99 -37.25 3.53
N GLU A 297 -2.07 -37.70 4.39
CA GLU A 297 -1.73 -39.15 4.50
C GLU A 297 -2.90 -40.00 5.02
N LYS A 298 -3.81 -39.41 5.79
CA LYS A 298 -5.02 -40.06 6.30
C LYS A 298 -6.23 -39.95 5.38
N GLY A 299 -6.10 -39.22 4.27
CA GLY A 299 -7.17 -39.08 3.28
C GLY A 299 -8.28 -38.08 3.68
N TYR A 300 -7.94 -37.10 4.53
CA TYR A 300 -8.80 -36.00 4.90
C TYR A 300 -8.50 -34.73 4.10
#